data_5819f974f35803bfed43d84ce93bc40a
#
_entry.id   5819f974f35803bfed43d84ce93bc40a
#
_cell.length_a   1.000
_cell.length_b   1.000
_cell.length_c   1.000
_cell.angle_alpha   90.00
_cell.angle_beta   90.00
_cell.angle_gamma   90.00
#
_symmetry.space_group_name_H-M   'P 1'
#
loop_
_entity.id
_entity.type
_entity.pdbx_description
1 polymer ?
#
loop_
_entity_poly.entity_id
_entity_poly.type
_entity_poly.pdbx_seq_one_letter_code
_entity_poly.pdbx_strand_id
1 'polypeptide(L)' 'MLFRSIDPRTTLQLMIKTNAVNLIIFHNHPSQSLAFSPEDIKITKNMMEACKLLNMNCLDHIIVGEDGYSSYSEEGY' A
#
# COMPACT_ATOMS: atom_id res chain seq x y z
N MET A 1 -5.29 -5.57 -7.05
CA MET A 1 -6.31 -5.32 -6.00
C MET A 1 -6.03 -3.98 -5.32
N LEU A 2 -7.06 -3.20 -5.07
CA LEU A 2 -6.96 -1.84 -4.54
C LEU A 2 -7.61 -1.74 -3.17
N PHE A 3 -6.97 -1.00 -2.25
CA PHE A 3 -7.50 -0.76 -0.91
C PHE A 3 -7.39 0.71 -0.54
N ARG A 4 -8.45 1.25 0.07
CA ARG A 4 -8.51 2.63 0.53
C ARG A 4 -7.85 2.83 1.89
N SER A 5 -7.95 1.83 2.75
CA SER A 5 -7.32 1.85 4.07
C SER A 5 -6.53 0.58 4.25
N ILE A 6 -5.50 0.65 5.10
CA ILE A 6 -4.57 -0.46 5.25
C ILE A 6 -4.84 -1.18 6.56
N ASP A 7 -5.39 -2.39 6.44
CA ASP A 7 -5.38 -3.38 7.50
C ASP A 7 -4.69 -4.62 6.90
N PRO A 8 -3.43 -4.87 7.25
CA PRO A 8 -2.67 -5.95 6.62
C PRO A 8 -3.35 -7.31 6.70
N ARG A 9 -3.94 -7.63 7.82
CA ARG A 9 -4.61 -8.93 8.00
C ARG A 9 -5.79 -9.08 7.05
N THR A 10 -6.69 -8.11 7.02
CA THR A 10 -7.87 -8.14 6.15
C THR A 10 -7.47 -8.13 4.69
N THR A 11 -6.50 -7.30 4.33
CA THR A 11 -5.98 -7.22 2.97
C THR A 11 -5.45 -8.56 2.49
N LEU A 12 -4.61 -9.21 3.29
CA LEU A 12 -4.02 -10.50 2.93
C LEU A 12 -5.08 -11.60 2.84
N GLN A 13 -6.07 -11.59 3.73
CA GLN A 13 -7.18 -12.54 3.67
C GLN A 13 -7.96 -12.41 2.37
N LEU A 14 -8.25 -11.19 1.95
CA LEU A 14 -8.96 -10.94 0.68
C LEU A 14 -8.11 -11.35 -0.51
N MET A 15 -6.83 -11.08 -0.50
CA MET A 15 -5.93 -11.52 -1.56
C MET A 15 -5.93 -13.04 -1.70
N ILE A 16 -5.86 -13.75 -0.59
CA ILE A 16 -5.88 -15.22 -0.59
C ILE A 16 -7.22 -15.74 -1.12
N LYS A 17 -8.33 -15.20 -0.62
CA LYS A 17 -9.67 -15.63 -1.04
C LYS A 17 -9.95 -15.38 -2.52
N THR A 18 -9.41 -14.32 -3.07
CA THR A 18 -9.65 -13.94 -4.47
C THR A 18 -8.55 -14.43 -5.41
N ASN A 19 -7.57 -15.17 -4.90
CA ASN A 19 -6.39 -15.60 -5.65
C ASN A 19 -5.61 -14.44 -6.26
N ALA A 20 -5.67 -13.27 -5.63
CA ALA A 20 -4.92 -12.11 -6.09
C ALA A 20 -3.43 -12.31 -5.78
N VAL A 21 -2.57 -12.03 -6.76
CA VAL A 21 -1.11 -12.16 -6.63
C VAL A 21 -0.45 -10.80 -6.48
N ASN A 22 -1.05 -9.76 -7.04
CA ASN A 22 -0.50 -8.41 -7.03
C ASN A 22 -1.41 -7.45 -6.27
N LEU A 23 -0.81 -6.50 -5.57
CA LEU A 23 -1.50 -5.51 -4.75
C LEU A 23 -0.94 -4.13 -5.03
N ILE A 24 -1.83 -3.16 -5.21
CA ILE A 24 -1.50 -1.73 -5.19
C ILE A 24 -2.40 -1.08 -4.14
N ILE A 25 -1.80 -0.32 -3.23
CA ILE A 25 -2.51 0.36 -2.16
C ILE A 25 -2.69 1.83 -2.54
N PHE A 26 -3.92 2.32 -2.43
CA PHE A 26 -4.21 3.75 -2.61
C PHE A 26 -4.67 4.33 -1.28
N HIS A 27 -4.20 5.52 -0.99
CA HIS A 27 -4.47 6.20 0.26
C HIS A 27 -4.71 7.69 0.00
N ASN A 28 -5.88 8.20 0.41
CA ASN A 28 -6.19 9.61 0.34
C ASN A 28 -5.70 10.31 1.59
N HIS A 29 -4.88 11.36 1.45
CA HIS A 29 -4.52 12.23 2.55
C HIS A 29 -5.47 13.42 2.55
N PRO A 30 -6.22 13.65 3.64
CA PRO A 30 -7.14 14.80 3.71
C PRO A 30 -6.40 16.13 3.76
N SER A 31 -5.14 16.13 4.19
CA SER A 31 -4.27 17.30 4.09
C SER A 31 -3.63 17.34 2.70
N GLN A 32 -3.10 18.50 2.32
CA GLN A 32 -2.44 18.63 1.03
C GLN A 32 -1.04 18.01 0.99
N SER A 33 -0.58 17.45 2.10
CA SER A 33 0.72 16.80 2.15
C SER A 33 0.66 15.44 1.46
N LEU A 34 1.54 15.24 0.51
CA LEU A 34 1.73 13.96 -0.18
C LEU A 34 2.87 13.14 0.42
N ALA A 35 3.42 13.58 1.55
CA ALA A 35 4.51 12.87 2.19
C ALA A 35 4.01 11.62 2.91
N PHE A 36 4.79 10.55 2.81
CA PHE A 36 4.54 9.34 3.59
C PHE A 36 4.89 9.60 5.05
N SER A 37 3.94 9.35 5.96
CA SER A 37 4.21 9.41 7.38
C SER A 37 5.10 8.23 7.79
N PRO A 38 5.80 8.31 8.94
CA PRO A 38 6.56 7.15 9.45
C PRO A 38 5.68 5.91 9.62
N GLU A 39 4.42 6.10 10.00
CA GLU A 39 3.46 5.01 10.13
C GLU A 39 3.12 4.40 8.77
N ASP A 40 2.89 5.22 7.74
CA ASP A 40 2.64 4.77 6.38
C ASP A 40 3.81 3.91 5.86
N ILE A 41 5.03 4.37 6.09
CA ILE A 41 6.23 3.65 5.67
C ILE A 41 6.33 2.30 6.37
N LYS A 42 6.08 2.27 7.67
CA LYS A 42 6.13 1.05 8.46
C LYS A 42 5.09 0.02 7.98
N ILE A 43 3.86 0.47 7.79
CA ILE A 43 2.77 -0.41 7.32
C ILE A 43 3.10 -0.95 5.92
N THR A 44 3.59 -0.09 5.04
CA THR A 44 3.94 -0.50 3.68
C THR A 44 5.05 -1.54 3.67
N LYS A 45 6.10 -1.34 4.45
CA LYS A 45 7.19 -2.31 4.57
C LYS A 45 6.70 -3.65 5.10
N ASN A 46 5.87 -3.63 6.13
CA ASN A 46 5.30 -4.85 6.70
C ASN A 46 4.44 -5.59 5.67
N MET A 47 3.64 -4.86 4.90
CA MET A 47 2.80 -5.45 3.87
C MET A 47 3.64 -6.07 2.76
N MET A 48 4.70 -5.41 2.33
CA MET A 48 5.59 -5.93 1.31
C MET A 48 6.29 -7.21 1.75
N GLU A 49 6.75 -7.26 2.99
CA GLU A 49 7.37 -8.46 3.56
C GLU A 49 6.38 -9.62 3.66
N ALA A 50 5.16 -9.34 4.14
CA ALA A 50 4.13 -10.37 4.25
C ALA A 50 3.73 -10.91 2.88
N CYS A 51 3.56 -10.06 1.89
CA CYS A 51 3.28 -10.50 0.53
C CYS A 51 4.38 -11.38 -0.01
N LYS A 52 5.63 -11.01 0.21
CA LYS A 52 6.78 -11.78 -0.25
C LYS A 52 6.80 -13.18 0.34
N LEU A 53 6.48 -13.31 1.62
CA LEU A 53 6.41 -14.61 2.29
C LEU A 53 5.34 -15.51 1.70
N LEU A 54 4.27 -14.94 1.16
CA LEU A 54 3.15 -15.66 0.57
C LEU A 54 3.25 -15.77 -0.96
N ASN A 55 4.41 -15.43 -1.54
CA ASN A 55 4.62 -15.39 -2.99
C ASN A 55 3.63 -14.45 -3.71
N MET A 56 3.30 -13.36 -3.04
CA MET A 56 2.48 -12.29 -3.59
C MET A 56 3.35 -11.04 -3.75
N ASN A 57 2.85 -10.04 -4.47
CA ASN A 57 3.58 -8.80 -4.72
C ASN A 57 2.76 -7.60 -4.26
N CYS A 58 3.30 -6.81 -3.34
CA CYS A 58 2.82 -5.46 -3.10
C CYS A 58 3.63 -4.55 -4.02
N LEU A 59 3.01 -4.10 -5.10
CA LEU A 59 3.71 -3.38 -6.17
C LEU A 59 4.00 -1.93 -5.80
N ASP A 60 3.07 -1.28 -5.10
CA ASP A 60 3.22 0.12 -4.73
C ASP A 60 2.21 0.52 -3.68
N HIS A 61 2.46 1.67 -3.08
CA HIS A 61 1.53 2.39 -2.21
C HIS A 61 1.48 3.83 -2.70
N ILE A 62 0.31 4.28 -3.13
CA ILE A 62 0.14 5.59 -3.75
C ILE A 62 -0.72 6.46 -2.84
N ILE A 63 -0.19 7.62 -2.48
CA ILE A 63 -0.91 8.67 -1.76
C ILE A 63 -1.43 9.66 -2.79
N VAL A 64 -2.74 9.91 -2.75
CA VAL A 64 -3.41 10.81 -3.68
C VAL A 64 -3.85 12.06 -2.94
N GLY A 65 -3.56 13.22 -3.51
CA GLY A 65 -4.01 14.51 -3.05
C GLY A 65 -4.74 15.26 -4.16
N GLU A 66 -5.17 16.51 -3.88
CA GLU A 66 -5.90 17.30 -4.87
C GLU A 66 -5.07 17.61 -6.11
N ASP A 67 -3.79 17.91 -5.93
CA ASP A 67 -2.93 18.39 -7.00
C ASP A 67 -1.85 17.39 -7.42
N GLY A 68 -1.98 16.14 -7.05
CA GLY A 68 -0.98 15.18 -7.44
C GLY A 68 -1.00 13.90 -6.62
N TYR A 69 0.09 13.16 -6.70
CA TYR A 69 0.24 11.89 -6.00
C TYR A 69 1.71 11.68 -5.61
N SER A 70 1.93 10.78 -4.64
CA SER A 70 3.27 10.23 -4.37
C SER A 70 3.23 8.72 -4.44
N SER A 71 4.29 8.13 -4.94
CA SER A 71 4.45 6.68 -5.06
C SER A 71 5.58 6.23 -4.14
N TYR A 72 5.31 5.21 -3.34
CA TYR A 72 6.28 4.64 -2.43
C TYR A 72 7.53 4.15 -3.17
N SER A 73 7.33 3.48 -4.31
CA SER A 73 8.44 2.96 -5.10
C SER A 73 9.26 4.09 -5.76
N GLU A 74 8.61 5.16 -6.20
CA GLU A 74 9.31 6.30 -6.79
C GLU A 74 10.10 7.11 -5.77
N GLU A 75 9.63 7.17 -4.51
CA GLU A 75 10.33 7.89 -3.45
C GLU A 75 11.59 7.16 -2.96
N GLY A 76 11.75 5.90 -3.30
CA GLY A 76 12.96 5.15 -2.97
C GLY A 76 13.07 4.65 -1.54
N TYR A 77 11.96 4.44 -0.88
CA TYR A 77 11.96 3.88 0.48
C TYR A 77 12.43 2.42 0.53
#